data_e0e0459e52eb0af2b23d4c6a6b5031be
#
_entry.id   e0e0459e52eb0af2b23d4c6a6b5031be
#
_cell.length_a   1.000
_cell.length_b   1.000
_cell.length_c   1.000
_cell.angle_alpha   90.00
_cell.angle_beta   90.00
_cell.angle_gamma   90.00
#
_symmetry.space_group_name_H-M   'P 1'
#
loop_
_entity.id
_entity.type
_entity.pdbx_description
1 polymer ?
#
loop_
_entity_poly.entity_id
_entity_poly.type
_entity_poly.pdbx_seq_one_letter_code
_entity_poly.pdbx_strand_id
1 'polypeptide(L)'
;MAAKKLFGTSGIRGKIASEVTCELALNVGKSLAYYLGNTGSVVVGYDTRTTNLMLEHAICAGLIESGVDVIKIGMVPTPLVGYACEKLDADAGIMLTASHNPSQYNGIKLWNKNGMAYSQNQEREIEEIYAEKSYISVSWDKVGHINVNEEIKGQYIDDLVDMVNIKKGLKVVIDCASGAGSEISPLVFRKAGCEVTTINSQPDGFFPGRNPEPNAENLQTLMKTVVAIGADLGIAHDGDADRMITVDEKGNISPFDSLLALISKEFEGDIVTTVDAGLCMDESVNGDVIRTPVGDVNVAEVIIKKDASFGGEPSGTWLHPDFCMCPDGILSGLRMAEVVSRDGKLSELLNNIPSYPNIREKITCSKEAKVKVMENMEELLKNAFDDIEDINSIDGLRLTFSDDSWLLVRPSGTEDYIRITLESRDQQRADYIKNTSLEIIKQNL
;
A
#
# COMPACT_ATOMS: atom_id res chain seq x y z
N MET A 1 26.78 16.48 -9.94
CA MET A 1 25.33 16.29 -10.17
C MET A 1 24.84 15.40 -9.07
N ALA A 2 23.82 15.78 -8.32
CA ALA A 2 23.20 14.87 -7.34
C ALA A 2 22.73 13.63 -8.10
N ALA A 3 23.06 12.43 -7.58
CA ALA A 3 22.61 11.18 -8.17
C ALA A 3 21.06 11.19 -8.24
N LYS A 4 20.50 10.77 -9.38
CA LYS A 4 19.03 10.68 -9.50
C LYS A 4 18.56 9.65 -8.49
N LYS A 5 17.65 10.05 -7.58
CA LYS A 5 17.05 9.16 -6.61
C LYS A 5 16.33 8.02 -7.34
N LEU A 6 16.65 6.76 -7.00
CA LEU A 6 16.05 5.56 -7.60
C LEU A 6 14.73 5.20 -6.93
N PHE A 7 14.72 5.13 -5.59
CA PHE A 7 13.56 4.74 -4.82
C PHE A 7 12.61 5.92 -4.63
N GLY A 8 11.33 5.67 -4.86
CA GLY A 8 10.22 6.57 -4.55
C GLY A 8 9.73 6.38 -3.11
N THR A 9 8.43 6.59 -2.87
CA THR A 9 7.77 6.31 -1.58
C THR A 9 7.47 4.83 -1.36
N SER A 10 7.50 4.01 -2.42
CA SER A 10 7.23 2.57 -2.34
C SER A 10 7.98 1.87 -3.47
N GLY A 11 9.28 1.67 -3.27
CA GLY A 11 10.18 1.03 -4.22
C GLY A 11 10.55 1.87 -5.44
N ILE A 12 11.23 1.24 -6.39
CA ILE A 12 11.60 1.81 -7.69
C ILE A 12 10.41 1.67 -8.62
N ARG A 13 9.97 2.76 -9.25
CA ARG A 13 8.89 2.75 -10.26
C ARG A 13 9.21 3.64 -11.43
N GLY A 14 8.80 3.24 -12.62
CA GLY A 14 8.99 4.06 -13.81
C GLY A 14 8.40 3.44 -15.07
N LYS A 15 8.42 4.20 -16.16
CA LYS A 15 8.05 3.70 -17.48
C LYS A 15 9.10 2.72 -17.99
N ILE A 16 8.62 1.60 -18.51
CA ILE A 16 9.49 0.59 -19.13
C ILE A 16 10.25 1.19 -20.32
N ALA A 17 11.46 0.71 -20.53
CA ALA A 17 12.45 1.09 -21.55
C ALA A 17 13.11 2.47 -21.35
N SER A 18 12.48 3.40 -20.68
CA SER A 18 13.07 4.73 -20.42
C SER A 18 13.58 4.92 -18.98
N GLU A 19 12.94 4.29 -18.01
CA GLU A 19 13.27 4.45 -16.58
C GLU A 19 13.54 3.11 -15.92
N VAL A 20 12.69 2.10 -16.17
CA VAL A 20 12.88 0.73 -15.69
C VAL A 20 13.33 -0.15 -16.85
N THR A 21 14.57 -0.66 -16.76
CA THR A 21 15.25 -1.42 -17.82
C THR A 21 15.84 -2.71 -17.26
N CYS A 22 16.25 -3.64 -18.13
CA CYS A 22 16.99 -4.83 -17.72
C CYS A 22 18.31 -4.49 -17.04
N GLU A 23 19.00 -3.44 -17.51
CA GLU A 23 20.25 -2.99 -16.90
C GLU A 23 20.05 -2.49 -15.47
N LEU A 24 18.96 -1.71 -15.24
CA LEU A 24 18.57 -1.30 -13.90
C LEU A 24 18.31 -2.52 -13.01
N ALA A 25 17.47 -3.47 -13.47
CA ALA A 25 17.10 -4.66 -12.70
C ALA A 25 18.33 -5.52 -12.36
N LEU A 26 19.22 -5.76 -13.33
CA LEU A 26 20.48 -6.48 -13.12
C LEU A 26 21.31 -5.82 -12.02
N ASN A 27 21.50 -4.50 -12.11
CA ASN A 27 22.35 -3.77 -11.18
C ASN A 27 21.69 -3.63 -9.79
N VAL A 28 20.37 -3.53 -9.70
CA VAL A 28 19.64 -3.60 -8.41
C VAL A 28 19.84 -4.98 -7.77
N GLY A 29 19.77 -6.07 -8.55
CA GLY A 29 20.05 -7.42 -8.05
C GLY A 29 21.48 -7.55 -7.50
N LYS A 30 22.48 -7.02 -8.21
CA LYS A 30 23.89 -6.98 -7.75
C LYS A 30 24.05 -6.13 -6.49
N SER A 31 23.38 -4.99 -6.43
CA SER A 31 23.45 -4.09 -5.28
C SER A 31 22.83 -4.73 -4.04
N LEU A 32 21.67 -5.39 -4.19
CA LEU A 32 21.06 -6.14 -3.10
C LEU A 32 21.94 -7.30 -2.63
N ALA A 33 22.54 -8.06 -3.56
CA ALA A 33 23.47 -9.14 -3.21
C ALA A 33 24.67 -8.61 -2.41
N TYR A 34 25.25 -7.49 -2.82
CA TYR A 34 26.34 -6.84 -2.08
C TYR A 34 25.89 -6.38 -0.68
N TYR A 35 24.70 -5.77 -0.57
CA TYR A 35 24.09 -5.39 0.70
C TYR A 35 23.93 -6.58 1.65
N LEU A 36 23.56 -7.75 1.12
CA LEU A 36 23.43 -9.00 1.88
C LEU A 36 24.79 -9.71 2.14
N GLY A 37 25.92 -9.13 1.74
CA GLY A 37 27.24 -9.72 1.93
C GLY A 37 27.59 -10.81 0.92
N ASN A 38 26.95 -10.85 -0.23
CA ASN A 38 27.18 -11.82 -1.32
C ASN A 38 26.93 -13.28 -0.91
N THR A 39 25.91 -13.49 -0.09
CA THR A 39 25.50 -14.82 0.41
C THR A 39 24.01 -14.80 0.76
N GLY A 40 23.46 -15.98 1.06
CA GLY A 40 22.06 -16.13 1.47
C GLY A 40 21.11 -16.35 0.30
N SER A 41 19.81 -16.07 0.53
CA SER A 41 18.77 -16.33 -0.46
C SER A 41 17.77 -15.18 -0.57
N VAL A 42 17.22 -14.98 -1.78
CA VAL A 42 16.25 -13.94 -2.10
C VAL A 42 15.04 -14.55 -2.78
N VAL A 43 13.86 -14.30 -2.22
CA VAL A 43 12.57 -14.63 -2.85
C VAL A 43 12.28 -13.64 -3.97
N VAL A 44 11.85 -14.12 -5.14
CA VAL A 44 11.46 -13.28 -6.29
C VAL A 44 10.06 -13.64 -6.76
N GLY A 45 9.15 -12.66 -6.70
CA GLY A 45 7.80 -12.74 -7.23
C GLY A 45 7.46 -11.56 -8.15
N TYR A 46 6.37 -11.66 -8.89
CA TYR A 46 5.95 -10.61 -9.81
C TYR A 46 4.42 -10.58 -10.00
N ASP A 47 3.89 -9.41 -10.39
CA ASP A 47 2.48 -9.22 -10.76
C ASP A 47 2.18 -9.70 -12.20
N THR A 48 1.07 -9.27 -12.78
CA THR A 48 0.64 -9.71 -14.13
C THR A 48 1.28 -8.94 -15.29
N ARG A 49 2.10 -7.91 -15.06
CA ARG A 49 2.65 -7.03 -16.09
C ARG A 49 3.48 -7.80 -17.10
N THR A 50 3.27 -7.50 -18.39
CA THR A 50 3.89 -8.21 -19.53
C THR A 50 5.41 -8.17 -19.53
N THR A 51 6.02 -7.20 -18.85
CA THR A 51 7.47 -6.99 -18.81
C THR A 51 8.15 -7.65 -17.62
N ASN A 52 7.42 -8.36 -16.77
CA ASN A 52 7.96 -8.96 -15.56
C ASN A 52 9.00 -10.04 -15.82
N LEU A 53 8.75 -10.95 -16.77
CA LEU A 53 9.73 -12.00 -17.07
C LEU A 53 11.09 -11.43 -17.51
N MET A 54 11.08 -10.35 -18.28
CA MET A 54 12.30 -9.65 -18.69
C MET A 54 13.07 -9.12 -17.49
N LEU A 55 12.37 -8.48 -16.55
CA LEU A 55 12.97 -7.92 -15.33
C LEU A 55 13.40 -9.02 -14.36
N GLU A 56 12.59 -10.07 -14.20
CA GLU A 56 12.91 -11.23 -13.38
C GLU A 56 14.21 -11.88 -13.81
N HIS A 57 14.37 -12.17 -15.12
CA HIS A 57 15.60 -12.76 -15.62
C HIS A 57 16.84 -11.87 -15.36
N ALA A 58 16.68 -10.56 -15.54
CA ALA A 58 17.78 -9.62 -15.32
C ALA A 58 18.17 -9.54 -13.84
N ILE A 59 17.19 -9.41 -12.93
CA ILE A 59 17.48 -9.29 -11.50
C ILE A 59 18.02 -10.59 -10.91
N CYS A 60 17.49 -11.74 -11.33
CA CYS A 60 18.01 -13.05 -10.95
C CYS A 60 19.47 -13.24 -11.41
N ALA A 61 19.80 -12.84 -12.65
CA ALA A 61 21.16 -12.88 -13.15
C ALA A 61 22.11 -12.04 -12.28
N GLY A 62 21.69 -10.85 -11.84
CA GLY A 62 22.46 -9.99 -10.94
C GLY A 62 22.72 -10.61 -9.58
N LEU A 63 21.70 -11.24 -8.98
CA LEU A 63 21.80 -11.91 -7.70
C LEU A 63 22.76 -13.10 -7.75
N ILE A 64 22.56 -14.04 -8.70
CA ILE A 64 23.39 -15.27 -8.78
C ILE A 64 24.84 -14.97 -9.19
N GLU A 65 25.06 -13.99 -10.08
CA GLU A 65 26.42 -13.54 -10.44
C GLU A 65 27.20 -13.03 -9.21
N SER A 66 26.46 -12.50 -8.23
CA SER A 66 27.01 -11.95 -6.99
C SER A 66 26.98 -12.94 -5.82
N GLY A 67 26.62 -14.22 -6.04
CA GLY A 67 26.73 -15.31 -5.06
C GLY A 67 25.51 -15.52 -4.16
N VAL A 68 24.37 -14.93 -4.49
CA VAL A 68 23.11 -15.06 -3.74
C VAL A 68 22.17 -16.04 -4.43
N ASP A 69 21.59 -16.96 -3.68
CA ASP A 69 20.59 -17.90 -4.19
C ASP A 69 19.24 -17.21 -4.43
N VAL A 70 18.50 -17.68 -5.41
CA VAL A 70 17.19 -17.14 -5.78
C VAL A 70 16.11 -18.20 -5.57
N ILE A 71 15.03 -17.84 -4.90
CA ILE A 71 13.82 -18.65 -4.77
C ILE A 71 12.69 -17.97 -5.57
N LYS A 72 12.41 -18.50 -6.76
CA LYS A 72 11.34 -17.99 -7.62
C LYS A 72 10.00 -18.55 -7.16
N ILE A 73 9.03 -17.67 -6.91
CA ILE A 73 7.66 -18.03 -6.52
C ILE A 73 6.62 -17.69 -7.61
N GLY A 74 7.08 -17.11 -8.73
CA GLY A 74 6.27 -16.85 -9.91
C GLY A 74 5.32 -15.65 -9.78
N MET A 75 4.21 -15.69 -10.50
CA MET A 75 3.17 -14.66 -10.43
C MET A 75 2.39 -14.81 -9.12
N VAL A 76 2.46 -13.75 -8.28
CA VAL A 76 1.89 -13.73 -6.93
C VAL A 76 1.48 -12.32 -6.54
N PRO A 77 0.53 -12.14 -5.60
CA PRO A 77 0.29 -10.85 -4.96
C PRO A 77 1.48 -10.44 -4.09
N THR A 78 1.67 -9.12 -3.93
CA THR A 78 2.73 -8.53 -3.10
C THR A 78 2.80 -9.13 -1.70
N PRO A 79 1.70 -9.30 -0.94
CA PRO A 79 1.76 -9.88 0.42
C PRO A 79 2.38 -11.27 0.45
N LEU A 80 2.20 -12.08 -0.58
CA LEU A 80 2.81 -13.41 -0.61
C LEU A 80 4.34 -13.35 -0.69
N VAL A 81 4.94 -12.30 -1.26
CA VAL A 81 6.40 -12.12 -1.23
C VAL A 81 6.89 -11.87 0.18
N GLY A 82 6.24 -10.96 0.94
CA GLY A 82 6.57 -10.72 2.35
C GLY A 82 6.41 -11.98 3.22
N TYR A 83 5.27 -12.67 3.07
CA TYR A 83 5.00 -13.94 3.73
C TYR A 83 6.06 -15.02 3.39
N ALA A 84 6.44 -15.13 2.13
CA ALA A 84 7.43 -16.12 1.69
C ALA A 84 8.83 -15.83 2.24
N CYS A 85 9.22 -14.56 2.43
CA CYS A 85 10.50 -14.22 3.07
C CYS A 85 10.59 -14.84 4.46
N GLU A 86 9.55 -14.72 5.26
CA GLU A 86 9.51 -15.27 6.61
C GLU A 86 9.43 -16.81 6.60
N LYS A 87 8.49 -17.38 5.85
CA LYS A 87 8.24 -18.83 5.86
C LYS A 87 9.36 -19.66 5.24
N LEU A 88 10.09 -19.12 4.28
CA LEU A 88 11.23 -19.80 3.64
C LEU A 88 12.58 -19.41 4.26
N ASP A 89 12.58 -18.60 5.33
CA ASP A 89 13.79 -18.11 6.00
C ASP A 89 14.75 -17.40 5.01
N ALA A 90 14.20 -16.70 4.01
CA ALA A 90 14.99 -15.98 3.03
C ALA A 90 15.48 -14.63 3.59
N ASP A 91 16.67 -14.21 3.18
CA ASP A 91 17.31 -12.99 3.70
C ASP A 91 16.67 -11.70 3.16
N ALA A 92 16.05 -11.77 1.98
CA ALA A 92 15.29 -10.69 1.39
C ALA A 92 14.24 -11.19 0.38
N GLY A 93 13.35 -10.28 -0.03
CA GLY A 93 12.37 -10.50 -1.08
C GLY A 93 12.39 -9.39 -2.14
N ILE A 94 11.99 -9.75 -3.34
CA ILE A 94 11.81 -8.84 -4.47
C ILE A 94 10.43 -9.05 -5.06
N MET A 95 9.66 -7.96 -5.17
CA MET A 95 8.42 -7.95 -5.92
C MET A 95 8.57 -7.06 -7.16
N LEU A 96 8.33 -7.63 -8.33
CA LEU A 96 8.32 -6.89 -9.60
C LEU A 96 6.89 -6.43 -9.89
N THR A 97 6.64 -5.15 -9.65
CA THR A 97 5.32 -4.54 -9.77
C THR A 97 5.41 -3.02 -9.84
N ALA A 98 4.40 -2.39 -10.41
CA ALA A 98 4.14 -0.97 -10.23
C ALA A 98 2.76 -0.73 -9.59
N SER A 99 2.22 -1.74 -8.84
CA SER A 99 0.96 -1.68 -8.09
C SER A 99 -0.19 -1.13 -8.96
N HIS A 100 -0.74 0.00 -8.63
CA HIS A 100 -1.87 0.64 -9.30
C HIS A 100 -1.52 1.48 -10.55
N ASN A 101 -0.24 1.61 -10.91
CA ASN A 101 0.15 2.36 -12.10
C ASN A 101 -0.33 1.69 -13.40
N PRO A 102 -0.57 2.44 -14.49
CA PRO A 102 -0.95 1.89 -15.79
C PRO A 102 0.04 0.85 -16.35
N SER A 103 -0.38 0.10 -17.35
CA SER A 103 0.34 -1.06 -17.90
C SER A 103 1.77 -0.78 -18.42
N GLN A 104 2.05 0.45 -18.87
CA GLN A 104 3.38 0.85 -19.36
C GLN A 104 4.42 1.10 -18.24
N TYR A 105 4.00 1.06 -16.98
CA TYR A 105 4.90 1.16 -15.82
C TYR A 105 5.28 -0.23 -15.31
N ASN A 106 6.45 -0.31 -14.68
CA ASN A 106 6.82 -1.42 -13.81
C ASN A 106 7.74 -0.91 -12.70
N GLY A 107 8.16 -1.80 -11.79
CA GLY A 107 8.98 -1.42 -10.67
C GLY A 107 9.58 -2.60 -9.93
N ILE A 108 10.34 -2.27 -8.88
CA ILE A 108 11.04 -3.22 -8.02
C ILE A 108 10.81 -2.76 -6.58
N LYS A 109 10.15 -3.59 -5.77
CA LYS A 109 10.01 -3.40 -4.32
C LYS A 109 10.90 -4.43 -3.62
N LEU A 110 11.53 -4.03 -2.51
CA LEU A 110 12.41 -4.88 -1.70
C LEU A 110 11.78 -5.16 -0.34
N TRP A 111 11.94 -6.37 0.14
CA TRP A 111 11.35 -6.88 1.38
C TRP A 111 12.42 -7.44 2.30
N ASN A 112 12.27 -7.23 3.59
CA ASN A 112 13.11 -7.81 4.63
C ASN A 112 12.68 -9.24 4.94
N LYS A 113 13.54 -9.98 5.61
CA LYS A 113 13.33 -11.33 6.11
C LYS A 113 12.04 -11.48 6.95
N ASN A 114 11.66 -10.45 7.70
CA ASN A 114 10.45 -10.42 8.53
C ASN A 114 9.18 -10.01 7.78
N GLY A 115 9.20 -9.99 6.45
CA GLY A 115 8.06 -9.61 5.63
C GLY A 115 7.77 -8.11 5.53
N MET A 116 8.53 -7.24 6.19
CA MET A 116 8.39 -5.79 6.08
C MET A 116 9.14 -5.27 4.84
N ALA A 117 8.61 -4.29 4.13
CA ALA A 117 9.33 -3.62 3.06
C ALA A 117 10.61 -2.93 3.58
N TYR A 118 11.58 -2.69 2.71
CA TYR A 118 12.82 -1.99 3.09
C TYR A 118 12.51 -0.57 3.56
N SER A 119 13.15 -0.17 4.66
CA SER A 119 13.11 1.19 5.17
C SER A 119 13.83 2.17 4.23
N GLN A 120 13.52 3.46 4.37
CA GLN A 120 14.21 4.51 3.59
C GLN A 120 15.75 4.49 3.78
N ASN A 121 16.22 4.07 4.97
CA ASN A 121 17.65 3.94 5.22
C ASN A 121 18.27 2.80 4.41
N GLN A 122 17.62 1.64 4.40
CA GLN A 122 18.04 0.49 3.60
C GLN A 122 17.99 0.79 2.09
N GLU A 123 16.93 1.44 1.62
CA GLU A 123 16.83 1.88 0.23
C GLU A 123 17.96 2.83 -0.16
N ARG A 124 18.34 3.76 0.73
CA ARG A 124 19.46 4.68 0.51
C ARG A 124 20.80 3.93 0.44
N GLU A 125 21.05 2.94 1.29
CA GLU A 125 22.25 2.11 1.23
C GLU A 125 22.33 1.35 -0.10
N ILE A 126 21.23 0.81 -0.60
CA ILE A 126 21.14 0.19 -1.93
C ILE A 126 21.44 1.20 -3.05
N GLU A 127 20.90 2.43 -2.95
CA GLU A 127 21.17 3.51 -3.92
C GLU A 127 22.65 3.90 -3.96
N GLU A 128 23.32 3.97 -2.80
CA GLU A 128 24.75 4.25 -2.70
C GLU A 128 25.57 3.15 -3.37
N ILE A 129 25.31 1.88 -3.04
CA ILE A 129 25.97 0.73 -3.67
C ILE A 129 25.74 0.73 -5.19
N TYR A 130 24.53 1.02 -5.64
CA TYR A 130 24.19 1.11 -7.06
C TYR A 130 24.94 2.23 -7.77
N ALA A 131 24.99 3.42 -7.18
CA ALA A 131 25.63 4.61 -7.77
C ALA A 131 27.15 4.46 -7.86
N GLU A 132 27.77 3.88 -6.82
CA GLU A 132 29.21 3.63 -6.75
C GLU A 132 29.65 2.39 -7.53
N LYS A 133 28.70 1.52 -7.92
CA LYS A 133 28.96 0.21 -8.51
C LYS A 133 29.87 -0.66 -7.64
N SER A 134 29.68 -0.58 -6.32
CA SER A 134 30.51 -1.28 -5.33
C SER A 134 30.29 -2.80 -5.31
N TYR A 135 29.31 -3.31 -6.04
CA TYR A 135 28.98 -4.74 -6.14
C TYR A 135 30.07 -5.51 -6.92
N ILE A 136 30.18 -6.80 -6.60
CA ILE A 136 31.19 -7.70 -7.16
C ILE A 136 30.55 -8.87 -7.90
N SER A 137 31.29 -9.46 -8.84
CA SER A 137 31.02 -10.79 -9.37
C SER A 137 31.87 -11.79 -8.63
N VAL A 138 31.26 -12.89 -8.15
CA VAL A 138 32.00 -13.94 -7.45
C VAL A 138 32.73 -14.87 -8.43
N SER A 139 33.62 -15.75 -7.93
CA SER A 139 34.26 -16.75 -8.77
C SER A 139 33.25 -17.79 -9.28
N TRP A 140 33.55 -18.47 -10.37
CA TRP A 140 32.66 -19.40 -11.06
C TRP A 140 32.11 -20.54 -10.18
N ASP A 141 32.82 -20.90 -9.14
CA ASP A 141 32.44 -21.94 -8.16
C ASP A 141 31.62 -21.43 -6.96
N LYS A 142 31.31 -20.12 -6.95
CA LYS A 142 30.54 -19.43 -5.90
C LYS A 142 29.29 -18.73 -6.43
N VAL A 143 28.96 -18.92 -7.71
CA VAL A 143 27.71 -18.36 -8.25
C VAL A 143 26.51 -18.96 -7.55
N GLY A 144 25.48 -18.14 -7.29
CA GLY A 144 24.24 -18.60 -6.67
C GLY A 144 23.42 -19.50 -7.57
N HIS A 145 22.41 -20.14 -7.01
CA HIS A 145 21.50 -21.06 -7.69
C HIS A 145 20.09 -20.48 -7.79
N ILE A 146 19.33 -20.95 -8.76
CA ILE A 146 17.91 -20.61 -8.88
C ILE A 146 17.08 -21.85 -8.56
N ASN A 147 16.23 -21.72 -7.56
CA ASN A 147 15.23 -22.70 -7.17
C ASN A 147 13.83 -22.16 -7.45
N VAL A 148 12.86 -23.04 -7.70
CA VAL A 148 11.45 -22.70 -7.87
C VAL A 148 10.67 -23.29 -6.71
N ASN A 149 9.84 -22.50 -6.05
CA ASN A 149 8.95 -22.94 -5.00
C ASN A 149 7.50 -22.55 -5.34
N GLU A 150 6.72 -23.50 -5.84
CA GLU A 150 5.29 -23.31 -6.15
C GLU A 150 4.39 -23.66 -4.96
N GLU A 151 4.91 -24.41 -3.97
CA GLU A 151 4.14 -24.91 -2.81
C GLU A 151 3.75 -23.79 -1.86
N ILE A 152 4.56 -22.74 -1.78
CA ILE A 152 4.32 -21.59 -0.90
C ILE A 152 2.98 -20.89 -1.15
N LYS A 153 2.47 -20.94 -2.39
CA LYS A 153 1.13 -20.41 -2.73
C LYS A 153 0.03 -21.18 -1.99
N GLY A 154 0.13 -22.49 -1.97
CA GLY A 154 -0.83 -23.36 -1.25
C GLY A 154 -0.82 -23.10 0.24
N GLN A 155 0.36 -22.99 0.82
CA GLN A 155 0.53 -22.71 2.25
C GLN A 155 -0.05 -21.33 2.62
N TYR A 156 0.25 -20.30 1.86
CA TYR A 156 -0.31 -18.96 2.07
C TYR A 156 -1.85 -18.95 2.02
N ILE A 157 -2.44 -19.67 1.06
CA ILE A 157 -3.90 -19.80 0.94
C ILE A 157 -4.49 -20.48 2.17
N ASP A 158 -3.90 -21.57 2.64
CA ASP A 158 -4.40 -22.31 3.77
C ASP A 158 -4.25 -21.50 5.07
N ASP A 159 -3.08 -20.88 5.30
CA ASP A 159 -2.84 -19.99 6.44
C ASP A 159 -3.81 -18.78 6.46
N LEU A 160 -4.15 -18.19 5.31
CA LEU A 160 -5.14 -17.10 5.21
C LEU A 160 -6.55 -17.57 5.62
N VAL A 161 -6.95 -18.77 5.20
CA VAL A 161 -8.27 -19.32 5.56
C VAL A 161 -8.37 -19.56 7.07
N ASP A 162 -7.27 -19.98 7.69
CA ASP A 162 -7.23 -20.24 9.13
C ASP A 162 -7.30 -18.94 9.97
N MET A 163 -7.03 -17.77 9.37
CA MET A 163 -7.13 -16.48 10.05
C MET A 163 -8.55 -15.97 10.27
N VAL A 164 -9.56 -16.57 9.64
CA VAL A 164 -10.95 -16.05 9.64
C VAL A 164 -11.99 -17.15 9.86
N ASN A 165 -13.15 -16.76 10.39
CA ASN A 165 -14.28 -17.63 10.59
C ASN A 165 -15.56 -17.06 9.95
N ILE A 166 -15.64 -17.15 8.64
CA ILE A 166 -16.75 -16.58 7.88
C ILE A 166 -17.96 -17.54 7.91
N LYS A 167 -19.16 -17.01 8.19
CA LYS A 167 -20.38 -17.80 8.07
C LYS A 167 -20.62 -18.20 6.61
N LYS A 168 -20.88 -19.49 6.39
CA LYS A 168 -21.07 -20.05 5.04
C LYS A 168 -22.20 -19.37 4.29
N GLY A 169 -21.97 -19.15 2.98
CA GLY A 169 -22.97 -18.62 2.06
C GLY A 169 -22.99 -17.10 1.93
N LEU A 170 -22.02 -16.38 2.53
CA LEU A 170 -21.85 -14.95 2.26
C LEU A 170 -21.55 -14.74 0.77
N LYS A 171 -22.34 -13.93 0.09
CA LYS A 171 -22.17 -13.65 -1.34
C LYS A 171 -21.21 -12.49 -1.56
N VAL A 172 -20.08 -12.76 -2.17
CA VAL A 172 -19.01 -11.78 -2.40
C VAL A 172 -18.74 -11.62 -3.89
N VAL A 173 -18.67 -10.38 -4.37
CA VAL A 173 -18.14 -10.07 -5.71
C VAL A 173 -16.70 -9.59 -5.55
N ILE A 174 -15.76 -10.22 -6.24
CA ILE A 174 -14.34 -9.85 -6.19
C ILE A 174 -13.91 -9.31 -7.55
N ASP A 175 -13.44 -8.06 -7.58
CA ASP A 175 -12.80 -7.45 -8.75
C ASP A 175 -11.26 -7.50 -8.58
N CYS A 176 -10.63 -8.39 -9.33
CA CYS A 176 -9.19 -8.64 -9.24
C CYS A 176 -8.35 -7.71 -10.12
N ALA A 177 -8.93 -6.73 -10.82
CA ALA A 177 -8.22 -5.82 -11.72
C ALA A 177 -7.41 -6.50 -12.85
N SER A 178 -7.64 -7.76 -13.17
CA SER A 178 -6.73 -8.60 -13.98
C SER A 178 -5.30 -8.67 -13.40
N GLY A 179 -5.14 -8.36 -12.12
CA GLY A 179 -3.88 -8.27 -11.38
C GLY A 179 -3.48 -9.58 -10.70
N ALA A 180 -2.47 -9.49 -9.85
CA ALA A 180 -1.83 -10.63 -9.18
C ALA A 180 -2.74 -11.37 -8.18
N GLY A 181 -3.80 -10.71 -7.69
CA GLY A 181 -4.82 -11.35 -6.85
C GLY A 181 -5.77 -12.31 -7.58
N SER A 182 -5.74 -12.37 -8.92
CA SER A 182 -6.72 -13.06 -9.74
C SER A 182 -6.85 -14.56 -9.45
N GLU A 183 -5.76 -15.25 -9.16
CA GLU A 183 -5.75 -16.68 -8.86
C GLU A 183 -6.03 -16.96 -7.39
N ILE A 184 -5.44 -16.18 -6.49
CA ILE A 184 -5.42 -16.46 -5.04
C ILE A 184 -6.68 -15.93 -4.36
N SER A 185 -7.03 -14.66 -4.54
CA SER A 185 -8.13 -14.03 -3.79
C SER A 185 -9.46 -14.78 -3.95
N PRO A 186 -9.96 -15.09 -5.17
CA PRO A 186 -11.20 -15.85 -5.32
C PRO A 186 -11.15 -17.25 -4.70
N LEU A 187 -9.99 -17.89 -4.73
CA LEU A 187 -9.82 -19.25 -4.18
C LEU A 187 -9.87 -19.24 -2.65
N VAL A 188 -9.19 -18.29 -2.02
CA VAL A 188 -9.19 -18.13 -0.55
C VAL A 188 -10.60 -17.87 -0.04
N PHE A 189 -11.34 -16.92 -0.65
CA PHE A 189 -12.73 -16.63 -0.25
C PHE A 189 -13.68 -17.84 -0.40
N ARG A 190 -13.53 -18.62 -1.49
CA ARG A 190 -14.31 -19.87 -1.65
C ARG A 190 -13.95 -20.90 -0.58
N LYS A 191 -12.66 -21.08 -0.28
CA LYS A 191 -12.22 -21.99 0.79
C LYS A 191 -12.72 -21.53 2.17
N ALA A 192 -12.79 -20.24 2.42
CA ALA A 192 -13.35 -19.65 3.64
C ALA A 192 -14.90 -19.75 3.72
N GLY A 193 -15.58 -20.28 2.69
CA GLY A 193 -17.02 -20.56 2.70
C GLY A 193 -17.91 -19.54 2.03
N CYS A 194 -17.34 -18.56 1.30
CA CYS A 194 -18.10 -17.57 0.55
C CYS A 194 -18.63 -18.10 -0.79
N GLU A 195 -19.78 -17.60 -1.22
CA GLU A 195 -20.28 -17.71 -2.60
C GLU A 195 -19.65 -16.59 -3.45
N VAL A 196 -18.64 -16.93 -4.26
CA VAL A 196 -17.81 -15.94 -4.94
C VAL A 196 -18.18 -15.79 -6.41
N THR A 197 -18.53 -14.57 -6.79
CA THR A 197 -18.57 -14.09 -8.19
C THR A 197 -17.33 -13.25 -8.47
N THR A 198 -16.70 -13.43 -9.62
CA THR A 198 -15.47 -12.69 -9.95
C THR A 198 -15.64 -11.78 -11.15
N ILE A 199 -14.96 -10.64 -11.11
CA ILE A 199 -14.84 -9.70 -12.23
C ILE A 199 -13.34 -9.46 -12.44
N ASN A 200 -12.92 -9.33 -13.71
CA ASN A 200 -11.52 -9.07 -14.07
C ASN A 200 -10.54 -10.04 -13.37
N SER A 201 -10.93 -11.34 -13.30
CA SER A 201 -10.13 -12.38 -12.62
C SER A 201 -9.24 -13.19 -13.58
N GLN A 202 -9.08 -12.75 -14.82
CA GLN A 202 -8.10 -13.26 -15.76
C GLN A 202 -6.82 -12.44 -15.63
N PRO A 203 -5.67 -13.03 -15.26
CA PRO A 203 -4.40 -12.32 -15.21
C PRO A 203 -4.05 -11.71 -16.57
N ASP A 204 -3.92 -10.38 -16.64
CA ASP A 204 -3.57 -9.68 -17.88
C ASP A 204 -2.87 -8.35 -17.58
N GLY A 205 -1.60 -8.23 -17.93
CA GLY A 205 -0.78 -7.05 -17.69
C GLY A 205 -1.14 -5.82 -18.53
N PHE A 206 -2.13 -5.92 -19.44
CA PHE A 206 -2.72 -4.77 -20.11
C PHE A 206 -3.87 -4.14 -19.31
N PHE A 207 -4.40 -4.85 -18.31
CA PHE A 207 -5.54 -4.40 -17.47
C PHE A 207 -6.77 -3.99 -18.28
N PRO A 208 -7.30 -4.87 -19.17
CA PRO A 208 -8.31 -4.50 -20.16
C PRO A 208 -9.68 -4.16 -19.55
N GLY A 209 -9.97 -4.66 -18.35
CA GLY A 209 -11.28 -4.47 -17.70
C GLY A 209 -11.41 -3.15 -16.99
N ARG A 210 -10.34 -2.65 -16.39
CA ARG A 210 -10.21 -1.34 -15.74
C ARG A 210 -8.75 -1.01 -15.43
N ASN A 211 -8.46 0.26 -15.18
CA ASN A 211 -7.17 0.61 -14.60
C ASN A 211 -7.00 -0.05 -13.22
N PRO A 212 -5.76 -0.41 -12.83
CA PRO A 212 -5.53 -1.13 -11.57
C PRO A 212 -5.85 -0.31 -10.31
N GLU A 213 -5.89 1.02 -10.38
CA GLU A 213 -6.29 1.88 -9.26
C GLU A 213 -7.76 1.66 -8.87
N PRO A 214 -8.10 1.19 -7.66
CA PRO A 214 -9.46 0.92 -7.25
C PRO A 214 -10.17 2.19 -6.75
N ASN A 215 -10.54 3.08 -7.66
CA ASN A 215 -11.29 4.30 -7.37
C ASN A 215 -12.73 4.23 -7.92
N ALA A 216 -13.54 5.25 -7.61
CA ALA A 216 -14.96 5.27 -7.99
C ALA A 216 -15.20 5.18 -9.51
N GLU A 217 -14.32 5.76 -10.32
CA GLU A 217 -14.41 5.70 -11.79
C GLU A 217 -14.19 4.26 -12.28
N ASN A 218 -13.18 3.58 -11.75
CA ASN A 218 -12.76 2.24 -12.17
C ASN A 218 -13.66 1.13 -11.63
N LEU A 219 -14.40 1.35 -10.53
CA LEU A 219 -15.19 0.32 -9.85
C LEU A 219 -16.67 0.30 -10.26
N GLN A 220 -17.09 1.02 -11.30
CA GLN A 220 -18.49 1.08 -11.76
C GLN A 220 -19.10 -0.29 -12.05
N THR A 221 -18.31 -1.21 -12.61
CA THR A 221 -18.77 -2.58 -12.90
C THR A 221 -18.99 -3.37 -11.61
N LEU A 222 -18.08 -3.28 -10.65
CA LEU A 222 -18.22 -3.92 -9.34
C LEU A 222 -19.47 -3.42 -8.62
N MET A 223 -19.65 -2.11 -8.51
CA MET A 223 -20.80 -1.46 -7.86
C MET A 223 -22.14 -1.96 -8.43
N LYS A 224 -22.26 -1.98 -9.75
CA LYS A 224 -23.46 -2.48 -10.45
C LYS A 224 -23.67 -3.97 -10.27
N THR A 225 -22.60 -4.77 -10.29
CA THR A 225 -22.71 -6.23 -10.16
C THR A 225 -23.15 -6.62 -8.77
N VAL A 226 -22.62 -6.00 -7.71
CA VAL A 226 -23.05 -6.24 -6.31
C VAL A 226 -24.57 -6.11 -6.19
N VAL A 227 -25.12 -5.01 -6.69
CA VAL A 227 -26.58 -4.76 -6.66
C VAL A 227 -27.35 -5.75 -7.53
N ALA A 228 -26.86 -6.01 -8.75
CA ALA A 228 -27.58 -6.83 -9.73
C ALA A 228 -27.77 -8.28 -9.30
N ILE A 229 -26.80 -8.84 -8.57
CA ILE A 229 -26.87 -10.24 -8.09
C ILE A 229 -27.30 -10.37 -6.63
N GLY A 230 -27.52 -9.23 -5.95
CA GLY A 230 -27.82 -9.20 -4.53
C GLY A 230 -26.69 -9.78 -3.68
N ALA A 231 -25.47 -9.36 -3.94
CA ALA A 231 -24.32 -9.73 -3.13
C ALA A 231 -24.29 -8.95 -1.82
N ASP A 232 -23.71 -9.57 -0.79
CA ASP A 232 -23.59 -8.98 0.55
C ASP A 232 -22.41 -8.00 0.61
N LEU A 233 -21.37 -8.24 -0.23
CA LEU A 233 -20.12 -7.48 -0.21
C LEU A 233 -19.47 -7.49 -1.59
N GLY A 234 -18.95 -6.35 -2.02
CA GLY A 234 -17.99 -6.23 -3.11
C GLY A 234 -16.59 -5.97 -2.57
N ILE A 235 -15.57 -6.57 -3.18
CA ILE A 235 -14.16 -6.37 -2.86
C ILE A 235 -13.40 -6.07 -4.14
N ALA A 236 -12.57 -5.04 -4.13
CA ALA A 236 -11.67 -4.72 -5.22
C ALA A 236 -10.22 -4.68 -4.74
N HIS A 237 -9.33 -5.27 -5.50
CA HIS A 237 -7.88 -5.15 -5.32
C HIS A 237 -7.28 -4.18 -6.35
N ASP A 238 -6.10 -3.68 -6.06
CA ASP A 238 -5.24 -3.05 -7.06
C ASP A 238 -4.41 -4.09 -7.84
N GLY A 239 -3.43 -3.65 -8.62
CA GLY A 239 -2.73 -4.55 -9.55
C GLY A 239 -1.90 -5.64 -8.90
N ASP A 240 -1.37 -5.43 -7.70
CA ASP A 240 -0.55 -6.38 -6.94
C ASP A 240 -1.19 -6.83 -5.61
N ALA A 241 -2.45 -6.42 -5.38
CA ALA A 241 -3.31 -6.86 -4.29
C ALA A 241 -2.75 -6.62 -2.87
N ASP A 242 -1.89 -5.61 -2.70
CA ASP A 242 -1.51 -5.09 -1.39
C ASP A 242 -2.59 -4.17 -0.79
N ARG A 243 -3.61 -3.79 -1.60
CA ARG A 243 -4.74 -2.97 -1.22
C ARG A 243 -6.08 -3.67 -1.38
N MET A 244 -7.02 -3.20 -0.57
CA MET A 244 -8.42 -3.60 -0.64
C MET A 244 -9.33 -2.39 -0.45
N ILE A 245 -10.41 -2.35 -1.23
CA ILE A 245 -11.55 -1.47 -1.00
C ILE A 245 -12.84 -2.28 -1.08
N THR A 246 -13.85 -1.89 -0.31
CA THR A 246 -15.15 -2.57 -0.32
C THR A 246 -16.23 -1.74 -1.01
N VAL A 247 -17.23 -2.47 -1.50
CA VAL A 247 -18.50 -1.96 -1.98
C VAL A 247 -19.60 -2.59 -1.13
N ASP A 248 -20.48 -1.78 -0.57
CA ASP A 248 -21.61 -2.24 0.25
C ASP A 248 -22.69 -2.94 -0.60
N GLU A 249 -23.65 -3.58 0.05
CA GLU A 249 -24.76 -4.30 -0.59
C GLU A 249 -25.70 -3.37 -1.40
N LYS A 250 -25.57 -2.05 -1.25
CA LYS A 250 -26.31 -1.03 -2.04
C LYS A 250 -25.53 -0.55 -3.27
N GLY A 251 -24.29 -1.04 -3.43
CA GLY A 251 -23.42 -0.64 -4.53
C GLY A 251 -22.63 0.65 -4.28
N ASN A 252 -22.50 1.11 -3.03
CA ASN A 252 -21.69 2.27 -2.70
C ASN A 252 -20.29 1.84 -2.31
N ILE A 253 -19.27 2.59 -2.77
CA ILE A 253 -17.90 2.42 -2.30
C ILE A 253 -17.81 2.89 -0.85
N SER A 254 -17.18 2.10 0.00
CA SER A 254 -16.94 2.43 1.40
C SER A 254 -15.92 3.57 1.53
N PRO A 255 -16.20 4.62 2.34
CA PRO A 255 -15.19 5.62 2.66
C PRO A 255 -13.99 4.98 3.37
N PHE A 256 -12.78 5.27 2.92
CA PHE A 256 -11.56 4.63 3.43
C PHE A 256 -11.35 4.82 4.93
N ASP A 257 -11.57 6.04 5.44
CA ASP A 257 -11.41 6.34 6.87
C ASP A 257 -12.43 5.54 7.71
N SER A 258 -13.71 5.51 7.29
CA SER A 258 -14.76 4.75 7.98
C SER A 258 -14.51 3.24 7.94
N LEU A 259 -13.97 2.74 6.81
CA LEU A 259 -13.64 1.32 6.65
C LEU A 259 -12.46 0.92 7.55
N LEU A 260 -11.41 1.76 7.60
CA LEU A 260 -10.26 1.57 8.48
C LEU A 260 -10.70 1.63 9.96
N ALA A 261 -11.55 2.59 10.33
CA ALA A 261 -12.10 2.70 11.67
C ALA A 261 -12.96 1.49 12.05
N LEU A 262 -13.77 0.96 11.11
CA LEU A 262 -14.60 -0.21 11.35
C LEU A 262 -13.74 -1.45 11.64
N ILE A 263 -12.73 -1.73 10.82
CA ILE A 263 -11.88 -2.91 11.01
C ILE A 263 -10.99 -2.77 12.25
N SER A 264 -10.55 -1.55 12.58
CA SER A 264 -9.73 -1.31 13.77
C SER A 264 -10.42 -1.71 15.08
N LYS A 265 -11.76 -1.74 15.11
CA LYS A 265 -12.52 -2.22 16.27
C LYS A 265 -12.36 -3.72 16.57
N GLU A 266 -11.88 -4.48 15.60
CA GLU A 266 -11.63 -5.93 15.75
C GLU A 266 -10.33 -6.22 16.51
N PHE A 267 -9.52 -5.20 16.77
CA PHE A 267 -8.21 -5.33 17.40
C PHE A 267 -8.20 -4.64 18.77
N GLU A 268 -7.57 -5.28 19.73
CA GLU A 268 -7.34 -4.73 21.06
C GLU A 268 -5.99 -4.00 21.10
N GLY A 269 -5.91 -2.87 21.81
CA GLY A 269 -4.68 -2.09 21.99
C GLY A 269 -4.49 -0.98 20.96
N ASP A 270 -3.24 -0.57 20.79
CA ASP A 270 -2.89 0.57 19.95
C ASP A 270 -3.04 0.26 18.45
N ILE A 271 -3.52 1.26 17.72
CA ILE A 271 -3.66 1.20 16.25
C ILE A 271 -2.73 2.23 15.61
N VAL A 272 -1.98 1.81 14.61
CA VAL A 272 -1.08 2.70 13.87
C VAL A 272 -1.70 3.11 12.55
N THR A 273 -1.73 4.42 12.27
CA THR A 273 -2.23 4.95 10.99
C THR A 273 -1.38 6.13 10.52
N THR A 274 -1.74 6.74 9.41
CA THR A 274 -1.00 7.88 8.85
C THR A 274 -1.59 9.22 9.27
N VAL A 275 -0.79 10.29 9.17
CA VAL A 275 -1.19 11.66 9.57
C VAL A 275 -2.39 12.22 8.82
N ASP A 276 -2.79 11.61 7.71
CA ASP A 276 -3.95 12.00 6.90
C ASP A 276 -5.22 11.18 7.19
N ALA A 277 -5.19 10.31 8.22
CA ALA A 277 -6.36 9.59 8.68
C ALA A 277 -7.34 10.50 9.47
N GLY A 278 -8.63 10.26 9.24
CA GLY A 278 -9.72 11.09 9.74
C GLY A 278 -10.00 10.95 11.25
N LEU A 279 -10.82 11.87 11.76
CA LEU A 279 -11.24 11.93 13.18
C LEU A 279 -12.00 10.70 13.64
N CYS A 280 -12.69 10.02 12.74
CA CYS A 280 -13.41 8.79 13.08
C CYS A 280 -12.52 7.70 13.66
N MET A 281 -11.20 7.71 13.38
CA MET A 281 -10.25 6.79 13.97
C MET A 281 -10.15 6.96 15.48
N ASP A 282 -9.95 8.20 15.94
CA ASP A 282 -9.79 8.52 17.36
C ASP A 282 -11.05 8.20 18.18
N GLU A 283 -12.23 8.26 17.55
CA GLU A 283 -13.51 7.99 18.19
C GLU A 283 -13.96 6.52 18.14
N SER A 284 -13.32 5.71 17.30
CA SER A 284 -13.74 4.33 17.04
C SER A 284 -12.85 3.28 17.69
N VAL A 285 -11.63 3.61 18.03
CA VAL A 285 -10.62 2.69 18.58
C VAL A 285 -10.65 2.69 20.10
N ASN A 286 -10.44 1.52 20.74
CA ASN A 286 -10.40 1.40 22.21
C ASN A 286 -9.03 1.72 22.82
N GLY A 287 -7.97 1.78 21.99
CA GLY A 287 -6.60 2.12 22.37
C GLY A 287 -6.17 3.48 21.83
N ASP A 288 -4.87 3.74 21.85
CA ASP A 288 -4.30 4.95 21.27
C ASP A 288 -4.20 4.83 19.73
N VAL A 289 -4.49 5.93 19.03
CA VAL A 289 -4.27 6.06 17.58
C VAL A 289 -2.92 6.74 17.35
N ILE A 290 -1.93 5.97 16.94
CA ILE A 290 -0.58 6.45 16.70
C ILE A 290 -0.41 6.84 15.23
N ARG A 291 -0.07 8.10 14.96
CA ARG A 291 0.08 8.62 13.61
C ARG A 291 1.53 8.65 13.14
N THR A 292 1.75 8.19 11.90
CA THR A 292 3.06 8.14 11.22
C THR A 292 3.06 9.02 9.96
N PRO A 293 4.23 9.26 9.35
CA PRO A 293 4.26 9.70 7.96
C PRO A 293 3.49 8.73 7.05
N VAL A 294 2.98 9.24 5.93
CA VAL A 294 2.32 8.40 4.90
C VAL A 294 3.34 7.42 4.31
N GLY A 295 2.92 6.17 4.19
CA GLY A 295 3.71 5.04 3.67
C GLY A 295 3.62 3.82 4.59
N ASP A 296 3.32 2.68 4.00
CA ASP A 296 3.18 1.39 4.68
C ASP A 296 4.41 1.00 5.50
N VAL A 297 5.60 1.34 5.03
CA VAL A 297 6.87 1.12 5.76
C VAL A 297 6.89 1.89 7.07
N ASN A 298 6.44 3.16 7.08
CA ASN A 298 6.40 3.97 8.29
C ASN A 298 5.40 3.40 9.32
N VAL A 299 4.27 2.90 8.84
CA VAL A 299 3.27 2.21 9.66
C VAL A 299 3.87 0.93 10.25
N ALA A 300 4.52 0.10 9.44
CA ALA A 300 5.15 -1.15 9.86
C ALA A 300 6.24 -0.93 10.92
N GLU A 301 7.13 0.07 10.75
CA GLU A 301 8.18 0.40 11.72
C GLU A 301 7.59 0.76 13.09
N VAL A 302 6.50 1.53 13.11
CA VAL A 302 5.86 1.94 14.37
C VAL A 302 5.07 0.79 15.00
N ILE A 303 4.42 -0.07 14.20
CA ILE A 303 3.79 -1.31 14.71
C ILE A 303 4.82 -2.14 15.47
N ILE A 304 5.98 -2.42 14.88
CA ILE A 304 7.05 -3.19 15.51
C ILE A 304 7.55 -2.50 16.79
N LYS A 305 7.78 -1.18 16.74
CA LYS A 305 8.33 -0.41 17.87
C LYS A 305 7.38 -0.34 19.05
N LYS A 306 6.08 -0.33 18.80
CA LYS A 306 5.02 -0.14 19.80
C LYS A 306 4.32 -1.43 20.19
N ASP A 307 4.60 -2.54 19.50
CA ASP A 307 3.88 -3.81 19.63
C ASP A 307 2.36 -3.62 19.38
N ALA A 308 2.05 -2.79 18.37
CA ALA A 308 0.66 -2.48 18.03
C ALA A 308 -0.02 -3.65 17.32
N SER A 309 -1.32 -3.82 17.58
CA SER A 309 -2.07 -4.99 17.11
C SER A 309 -2.52 -4.91 15.65
N PHE A 310 -2.60 -3.70 15.09
CA PHE A 310 -3.03 -3.46 13.71
C PHE A 310 -2.54 -2.09 13.23
N GLY A 311 -2.43 -1.95 11.92
CA GLY A 311 -2.19 -0.64 11.34
C GLY A 311 -2.49 -0.58 9.86
N GLY A 312 -2.65 0.65 9.36
CA GLY A 312 -2.93 0.85 7.97
C GLY A 312 -3.16 2.31 7.58
N GLU A 313 -3.21 2.51 6.28
CA GLU A 313 -3.50 3.81 5.68
C GLU A 313 -4.96 3.92 5.26
N PRO A 314 -5.57 5.11 5.24
CA PRO A 314 -6.88 5.35 4.65
C PRO A 314 -6.83 5.30 3.11
N SER A 315 -6.21 4.27 2.58
CA SER A 315 -6.03 3.94 1.17
C SER A 315 -6.32 2.46 0.87
N GLY A 316 -6.67 1.69 1.92
CA GLY A 316 -6.90 0.25 1.84
C GLY A 316 -5.62 -0.59 1.96
N THR A 317 -4.48 0.03 2.29
CA THR A 317 -3.20 -0.63 2.55
C THR A 317 -3.08 -0.93 4.03
N TRP A 318 -3.36 -2.17 4.45
CA TRP A 318 -3.44 -2.55 5.87
C TRP A 318 -2.47 -3.68 6.20
N LEU A 319 -1.86 -3.56 7.39
CA LEU A 319 -0.92 -4.52 7.96
C LEU A 319 -1.59 -5.32 9.08
N HIS A 320 -1.35 -6.61 9.06
CA HIS A 320 -1.87 -7.57 10.02
C HIS A 320 -0.70 -8.26 10.75
N PRO A 321 -0.18 -7.68 11.85
CA PRO A 321 1.03 -8.19 12.52
C PRO A 321 0.91 -9.62 13.02
N ASP A 322 -0.31 -10.07 13.31
CA ASP A 322 -0.63 -11.45 13.70
C ASP A 322 -0.52 -12.44 12.53
N PHE A 323 -0.26 -11.97 11.31
CA PHE A 323 -0.07 -12.80 10.13
C PHE A 323 1.25 -12.51 9.41
N CYS A 324 1.47 -11.27 8.95
CA CYS A 324 2.68 -10.84 8.26
C CYS A 324 2.83 -9.32 8.30
N MET A 325 4.07 -8.82 8.33
CA MET A 325 4.37 -7.38 8.31
C MET A 325 4.33 -6.76 6.91
N CYS A 326 3.75 -7.45 5.94
CA CYS A 326 3.46 -6.94 4.59
C CYS A 326 2.00 -6.51 4.52
N PRO A 327 1.68 -5.36 3.88
CA PRO A 327 0.29 -5.02 3.61
C PRO A 327 -0.39 -6.12 2.81
N ASP A 328 -1.58 -6.54 3.25
CA ASP A 328 -2.29 -7.67 2.66
C ASP A 328 -3.76 -7.32 2.38
N GLY A 329 -4.05 -6.98 1.11
CA GLY A 329 -5.40 -6.67 0.66
C GLY A 329 -6.33 -7.89 0.64
N ILE A 330 -5.77 -9.11 0.52
CA ILE A 330 -6.58 -10.34 0.51
C ILE A 330 -7.04 -10.68 1.93
N LEU A 331 -6.13 -10.66 2.92
CA LEU A 331 -6.49 -10.85 4.32
C LEU A 331 -7.42 -9.75 4.82
N SER A 332 -7.14 -8.49 4.44
CA SER A 332 -8.02 -7.35 4.76
C SER A 332 -9.45 -7.56 4.25
N GLY A 333 -9.59 -8.06 3.03
CA GLY A 333 -10.90 -8.40 2.46
C GLY A 333 -11.59 -9.56 3.17
N LEU A 334 -10.83 -10.61 3.56
CA LEU A 334 -11.36 -11.74 4.34
C LEU A 334 -11.88 -11.30 5.71
N ARG A 335 -11.14 -10.47 6.43
CA ARG A 335 -11.56 -9.93 7.73
C ARG A 335 -12.79 -9.04 7.60
N MET A 336 -12.89 -8.24 6.54
CA MET A 336 -14.13 -7.50 6.27
C MET A 336 -15.31 -8.42 5.94
N ALA A 337 -15.10 -9.50 5.20
CA ALA A 337 -16.12 -10.50 4.95
C ALA A 337 -16.55 -11.23 6.24
N GLU A 338 -15.63 -11.49 7.16
CA GLU A 338 -15.93 -12.04 8.48
C GLU A 338 -16.82 -11.09 9.28
N VAL A 339 -16.46 -9.80 9.38
CA VAL A 339 -17.26 -8.75 10.06
C VAL A 339 -18.67 -8.69 9.47
N VAL A 340 -18.80 -8.60 8.13
CA VAL A 340 -20.11 -8.57 7.46
C VAL A 340 -20.89 -9.86 7.71
N SER A 341 -20.26 -11.01 7.70
CA SER A 341 -20.92 -12.30 7.94
C SER A 341 -21.44 -12.45 9.37
N ARG A 342 -20.77 -11.83 10.33
CA ARG A 342 -21.08 -11.87 11.76
C ARG A 342 -22.13 -10.83 12.13
N ASP A 343 -21.93 -9.57 11.72
CA ASP A 343 -22.60 -8.39 12.25
C ASP A 343 -23.65 -7.79 11.30
N GLY A 344 -23.68 -8.21 10.05
CA GLY A 344 -24.72 -7.84 9.08
C GLY A 344 -24.22 -6.90 7.99
N LYS A 345 -25.13 -6.07 7.46
CA LYS A 345 -24.89 -5.28 6.24
C LYS A 345 -23.81 -4.22 6.43
N LEU A 346 -22.87 -4.16 5.49
CA LEU A 346 -21.77 -3.21 5.54
C LEU A 346 -22.26 -1.75 5.59
N SER A 347 -23.30 -1.41 4.83
CA SER A 347 -23.87 -0.04 4.85
C SER A 347 -24.40 0.38 6.22
N GLU A 348 -24.94 -0.57 7.00
CA GLU A 348 -25.45 -0.31 8.36
C GLU A 348 -24.29 -0.19 9.36
N LEU A 349 -23.26 -1.03 9.22
CA LEU A 349 -22.06 -0.98 10.06
C LEU A 349 -21.29 0.33 9.85
N LEU A 350 -21.13 0.77 8.61
CA LEU A 350 -20.47 2.05 8.30
C LEU A 350 -21.25 3.27 8.77
N ASN A 351 -22.59 3.23 8.78
CA ASN A 351 -23.42 4.30 9.31
C ASN A 351 -23.23 4.52 10.83
N ASN A 352 -22.71 3.52 11.55
CA ASN A 352 -22.37 3.63 12.97
C ASN A 352 -20.96 4.20 13.22
N ILE A 353 -20.17 4.46 12.18
CA ILE A 353 -18.89 5.14 12.25
C ILE A 353 -19.14 6.65 12.05
N PRO A 354 -18.62 7.51 12.93
CA PRO A 354 -18.72 8.95 12.74
C PRO A 354 -18.16 9.38 11.38
N SER A 355 -18.82 10.29 10.70
CA SER A 355 -18.38 10.80 9.40
C SER A 355 -18.40 12.33 9.42
N TYR A 356 -17.31 12.92 8.99
CA TYR A 356 -17.08 14.35 9.04
C TYR A 356 -16.79 14.94 7.66
N PRO A 357 -17.08 16.22 7.43
CA PRO A 357 -16.65 16.93 6.22
C PRO A 357 -15.14 16.80 6.02
N ASN A 358 -14.72 16.03 5.01
CA ASN A 358 -13.33 15.80 4.63
C ASN A 358 -13.09 16.39 3.24
N ILE A 359 -12.07 17.24 3.11
CA ILE A 359 -11.75 17.94 1.87
C ILE A 359 -10.32 17.61 1.48
N ARG A 360 -10.14 17.20 0.22
CA ARG A 360 -8.84 16.91 -0.38
C ARG A 360 -8.66 17.71 -1.65
N GLU A 361 -7.66 18.59 -1.67
CA GLU A 361 -7.37 19.47 -2.80
C GLU A 361 -5.92 19.32 -3.26
N LYS A 362 -5.70 19.55 -4.56
CA LYS A 362 -4.37 19.57 -5.18
C LYS A 362 -4.10 20.95 -5.79
N ILE A 363 -2.95 21.52 -5.49
CA ILE A 363 -2.51 22.79 -6.04
C ILE A 363 -1.28 22.52 -6.89
N THR A 364 -1.43 22.62 -8.20
CA THR A 364 -0.31 22.43 -9.15
C THR A 364 0.70 23.55 -8.98
N CYS A 365 1.98 23.19 -8.85
CA CYS A 365 3.09 24.12 -8.72
C CYS A 365 4.40 23.47 -9.19
N SER A 366 5.41 24.28 -9.55
CA SER A 366 6.73 23.74 -9.90
C SER A 366 7.42 23.15 -8.66
N LYS A 367 8.44 22.34 -8.89
CA LYS A 367 9.23 21.73 -7.82
C LYS A 367 9.91 22.80 -6.94
N GLU A 368 10.43 23.85 -7.55
CA GLU A 368 11.09 24.97 -6.87
C GLU A 368 10.10 25.77 -6.02
N ALA A 369 8.93 26.10 -6.59
CA ALA A 369 7.87 26.82 -5.88
C ALA A 369 7.36 26.02 -4.67
N LYS A 370 7.18 24.71 -4.83
CA LYS A 370 6.77 23.79 -3.78
C LYS A 370 7.69 23.85 -2.54
N VAL A 371 9.02 23.79 -2.75
CA VAL A 371 10.00 23.89 -1.67
C VAL A 371 9.90 25.24 -0.96
N LYS A 372 9.92 26.33 -1.75
CA LYS A 372 9.86 27.69 -1.21
C LYS A 372 8.60 27.98 -0.38
N VAL A 373 7.46 27.50 -0.85
CA VAL A 373 6.19 27.67 -0.13
C VAL A 373 6.21 26.91 1.20
N MET A 374 6.72 25.69 1.20
CA MET A 374 6.77 24.88 2.42
C MET A 374 7.74 25.41 3.48
N GLU A 375 8.82 26.13 3.09
CA GLU A 375 9.78 26.71 4.04
C GLU A 375 9.13 27.73 5.00
N ASN A 376 8.10 28.47 4.54
CA ASN A 376 7.43 29.49 5.34
C ASN A 376 6.00 29.10 5.76
N MET A 377 5.55 27.91 5.40
CA MET A 377 4.15 27.50 5.56
C MET A 377 3.68 27.53 7.01
N GLU A 378 4.52 27.09 7.94
CA GLU A 378 4.16 27.06 9.36
C GLU A 378 3.89 28.47 9.89
N GLU A 379 4.76 29.45 9.59
CA GLU A 379 4.58 30.83 10.02
C GLU A 379 3.35 31.49 9.39
N LEU A 380 3.15 31.24 8.09
CA LEU A 380 2.00 31.78 7.35
C LEU A 380 0.67 31.26 7.92
N LEU A 381 0.58 29.98 8.21
CA LEU A 381 -0.63 29.40 8.77
C LEU A 381 -0.85 29.77 10.24
N LYS A 382 0.22 29.89 11.05
CA LYS A 382 0.13 30.42 12.42
C LYS A 382 -0.42 31.85 12.49
N ASN A 383 -0.09 32.66 11.51
CA ASN A 383 -0.60 34.04 11.43
C ASN A 383 -2.05 34.13 10.93
N ALA A 384 -2.57 33.07 10.33
CA ALA A 384 -3.91 33.06 9.74
C ALA A 384 -4.97 32.40 10.64
N PHE A 385 -4.55 31.58 11.59
CA PHE A 385 -5.45 30.87 12.51
C PHE A 385 -5.02 31.11 13.97
N ASP A 386 -5.95 31.64 14.77
CA ASP A 386 -5.70 31.99 16.17
C ASP A 386 -5.95 30.83 17.15
N ASP A 387 -6.56 29.73 16.66
CA ASP A 387 -7.07 28.61 17.46
C ASP A 387 -6.31 27.29 17.22
N ILE A 388 -5.06 27.38 16.80
CA ILE A 388 -4.19 26.21 16.64
C ILE A 388 -3.79 25.69 18.01
N GLU A 389 -4.06 24.40 18.27
CA GLU A 389 -3.72 23.73 19.52
C GLU A 389 -2.43 22.90 19.40
N ASP A 390 -2.25 22.21 18.26
CA ASP A 390 -1.04 21.40 18.00
C ASP A 390 -0.53 21.56 16.57
N ILE A 391 0.80 21.42 16.42
CA ILE A 391 1.50 21.46 15.14
C ILE A 391 2.42 20.28 15.02
N ASN A 392 2.20 19.46 14.00
CA ASN A 392 2.98 18.27 13.70
C ASN A 392 3.61 18.36 12.31
N SER A 393 4.94 18.26 12.22
CA SER A 393 5.71 18.35 10.98
C SER A 393 6.30 17.00 10.55
N ILE A 394 5.70 15.89 10.97
CA ILE A 394 6.23 14.54 10.71
C ILE A 394 6.18 14.16 9.21
N ASP A 395 5.17 14.66 8.47
CA ASP A 395 5.06 14.48 7.01
C ASP A 395 4.28 15.66 6.39
N GLY A 396 4.98 16.71 6.02
CA GLY A 396 4.38 17.99 5.68
C GLY A 396 4.11 18.81 6.93
N LEU A 397 3.01 19.55 6.97
CA LEU A 397 2.59 20.37 8.10
C LEU A 397 1.14 20.07 8.46
N ARG A 398 0.92 19.42 9.60
CA ARG A 398 -0.40 19.17 10.16
C ARG A 398 -0.68 20.12 11.32
N LEU A 399 -1.77 20.86 11.22
CA LEU A 399 -2.32 21.69 12.29
C LEU A 399 -3.54 20.98 12.87
N THR A 400 -3.67 20.97 14.19
CA THR A 400 -4.88 20.58 14.90
C THR A 400 -5.43 21.82 15.61
N PHE A 401 -6.73 22.07 15.46
CA PHE A 401 -7.41 23.23 16.03
C PHE A 401 -8.16 22.85 17.32
N SER A 402 -8.53 23.84 18.10
CA SER A 402 -9.21 23.67 19.41
C SER A 402 -10.59 23.00 19.34
N ASP A 403 -11.16 22.87 18.15
CA ASP A 403 -12.41 22.17 17.86
C ASP A 403 -12.21 20.75 17.30
N ASP A 404 -11.03 20.19 17.43
CA ASP A 404 -10.53 18.94 16.85
C ASP A 404 -10.40 18.95 15.31
N SER A 405 -10.80 20.01 14.62
CA SER A 405 -10.54 20.14 13.18
C SER A 405 -9.06 20.05 12.89
N TRP A 406 -8.70 19.56 11.73
CA TRP A 406 -7.29 19.51 11.35
C TRP A 406 -7.07 19.87 9.89
N LEU A 407 -5.86 20.35 9.60
CA LEU A 407 -5.38 20.70 8.27
C LEU A 407 -4.00 20.07 8.05
N LEU A 408 -3.82 19.34 6.97
CA LEU A 408 -2.54 18.82 6.52
C LEU A 408 -2.16 19.45 5.19
N VAL A 409 -1.04 20.16 5.14
CA VAL A 409 -0.42 20.68 3.92
C VAL A 409 0.82 19.86 3.62
N ARG A 410 0.81 19.14 2.49
CA ARG A 410 1.87 18.19 2.16
C ARG A 410 2.36 18.37 0.73
N PRO A 411 3.68 18.52 0.50
CA PRO A 411 4.23 18.53 -0.84
C PRO A 411 4.21 17.10 -1.41
N SER A 412 3.77 16.92 -2.67
CA SER A 412 3.93 15.62 -3.34
C SER A 412 5.42 15.29 -3.51
N GLY A 413 5.82 14.08 -3.17
CA GLY A 413 7.21 13.60 -3.34
C GLY A 413 7.57 13.34 -4.82
N THR A 414 6.58 12.99 -5.64
CA THR A 414 6.78 12.52 -7.02
C THR A 414 6.17 13.40 -8.09
N GLU A 415 5.16 14.19 -7.76
CA GLU A 415 4.40 15.02 -8.72
C GLU A 415 4.48 16.51 -8.38
N ASP A 416 4.19 17.35 -9.36
CA ASP A 416 4.31 18.82 -9.25
C ASP A 416 3.04 19.46 -8.69
N TYR A 417 2.71 19.12 -7.41
CA TYR A 417 1.64 19.75 -6.65
C TYR A 417 1.88 19.72 -5.13
N ILE A 418 1.17 20.60 -4.42
CA ILE A 418 0.96 20.54 -2.98
C ILE A 418 -0.45 19.98 -2.75
N ARG A 419 -0.57 19.04 -1.81
CA ARG A 419 -1.86 18.49 -1.37
C ARG A 419 -2.29 19.19 -0.10
N ILE A 420 -3.57 19.55 -0.04
CA ILE A 420 -4.27 19.93 1.18
C ILE A 420 -5.23 18.80 1.50
N THR A 421 -5.19 18.32 2.74
CA THR A 421 -6.21 17.43 3.30
C THR A 421 -6.66 18.05 4.61
N LEU A 422 -7.97 18.14 4.83
CA LEU A 422 -8.52 18.67 6.05
C LEU A 422 -9.82 17.97 6.41
N GLU A 423 -10.15 17.98 7.68
CA GLU A 423 -11.41 17.48 8.20
C GLU A 423 -11.88 18.35 9.36
N SER A 424 -13.19 18.49 9.47
CA SER A 424 -13.84 19.25 10.55
C SER A 424 -15.18 18.62 10.89
N ARG A 425 -15.61 18.77 12.13
CA ARG A 425 -16.96 18.35 12.57
C ARG A 425 -18.06 19.18 11.91
N ASP A 426 -17.74 20.39 11.43
CA ASP A 426 -18.67 21.34 10.84
C ASP A 426 -18.27 21.73 9.41
N GLN A 427 -19.23 21.77 8.48
CA GLN A 427 -18.98 22.09 7.07
C GLN A 427 -18.51 23.54 6.87
N GLN A 428 -19.05 24.50 7.64
CA GLN A 428 -18.67 25.93 7.48
C GLN A 428 -17.22 26.11 7.95
N ARG A 429 -16.83 25.41 9.02
CA ARG A 429 -15.47 25.37 9.51
C ARG A 429 -14.51 24.74 8.49
N ALA A 430 -14.88 23.60 7.90
CA ALA A 430 -14.10 22.97 6.84
C ALA A 430 -13.89 23.91 5.65
N ASP A 431 -14.94 24.60 5.20
CA ASP A 431 -14.88 25.57 4.11
C ASP A 431 -14.01 26.78 4.47
N TYR A 432 -14.06 27.26 5.71
CA TYR A 432 -13.21 28.35 6.19
C TYR A 432 -11.72 27.95 6.16
N ILE A 433 -11.38 26.80 6.75
CA ILE A 433 -9.99 26.29 6.78
C ILE A 433 -9.47 26.09 5.35
N LYS A 434 -10.29 25.48 4.47
CA LYS A 434 -9.96 25.28 3.07
C LYS A 434 -9.64 26.61 2.35
N ASN A 435 -10.57 27.56 2.41
CA ASN A 435 -10.44 28.80 1.66
C ASN A 435 -9.25 29.62 2.12
N THR A 436 -9.06 29.74 3.43
CA THR A 436 -7.90 30.43 4.01
C THR A 436 -6.58 29.78 3.59
N SER A 437 -6.48 28.47 3.70
CA SER A 437 -5.26 27.74 3.33
C SER A 437 -4.95 27.82 1.84
N LEU A 438 -5.98 27.71 0.99
CA LEU A 438 -5.82 27.86 -0.48
C LEU A 438 -5.35 29.24 -0.85
N GLU A 439 -5.87 30.30 -0.20
CA GLU A 439 -5.48 31.67 -0.45
C GLU A 439 -4.00 31.89 -0.10
N ILE A 440 -3.60 31.45 1.10
CA ILE A 440 -2.20 31.54 1.56
C ILE A 440 -1.25 30.84 0.60
N ILE A 441 -1.54 29.60 0.22
CA ILE A 441 -0.67 28.84 -0.67
C ILE A 441 -0.58 29.53 -2.04
N LYS A 442 -1.70 29.96 -2.62
CA LYS A 442 -1.72 30.63 -3.94
C LYS A 442 -1.00 31.97 -3.95
N GLN A 443 -1.03 32.72 -2.87
CA GLN A 443 -0.33 34.01 -2.76
C GLN A 443 1.20 33.85 -2.64
N ASN A 444 1.67 32.66 -2.23
CA ASN A 444 3.10 32.38 -2.03
C ASN A 444 3.71 31.44 -3.08
N LEU A 445 2.92 31.00 -4.08
CA LEU A 445 3.38 30.31 -5.28
C LEU A 445 3.86 31.31 -6.33
#